data_7be0fb2492b9275a8e5c1ff4298db66a
#
_entry.id   7be0fb2492b9275a8e5c1ff4298db66a
#
_cell.length_a   1.000
_cell.length_b   1.000
_cell.length_c   1.000
_cell.angle_alpha   90.00
_cell.angle_beta   90.00
_cell.angle_gamma   90.00
#
_symmetry.space_group_name_H-M   'P 1'
#
loop_
_entity.id
_entity.type
_entity.pdbx_description
1 polymer ?
#
loop_
_entity_poly.entity_id
_entity_poly.type
_entity_poly.pdbx_seq_one_letter_code
_entity_poly.pdbx_strand_id
1 'polypeptide(L)' 'LFARYQHNILSLVSLYLRDPQDVEDVTQEAFIKAFRSLPRFRGDSAFYTWLYRIAINTAKNWLVAKKRRPPATE' A
#
# COMPACT_ATOMS: atom_id res chain seq x y z
N LEU A 1 14.45 5.23 9.18
CA LEU A 1 13.47 4.27 9.61
C LEU A 1 12.50 3.90 8.50
N PHE A 2 11.96 4.90 7.82
CA PHE A 2 11.03 4.65 6.74
C PHE A 2 11.70 4.06 5.50
N ALA A 3 12.93 4.43 5.24
CA ALA A 3 13.64 3.92 4.07
C ALA A 3 13.73 2.40 4.10
N ARG A 4 13.87 1.84 5.30
CA ARG A 4 13.97 0.41 5.48
C ARG A 4 12.68 -0.29 5.11
N TYR A 5 11.56 0.25 5.58
CA TYR A 5 10.27 -0.34 5.31
C TYR A 5 9.79 -0.03 3.90
N GLN A 6 10.21 1.10 3.37
CA GLN A 6 9.78 1.51 2.03
C GLN A 6 10.17 0.46 0.99
N HIS A 7 11.40 -0.03 1.06
CA HIS A 7 11.84 -1.04 0.11
C HIS A 7 11.01 -2.30 0.24
N ASN A 8 10.76 -2.73 1.47
CA ASN A 8 9.97 -3.93 1.71
C ASN A 8 8.54 -3.78 1.22
N ILE A 9 7.95 -2.61 1.45
CA ILE A 9 6.58 -2.36 1.00
C ILE A 9 6.52 -2.29 -0.52
N LEU A 10 7.50 -1.66 -1.15
CA LEU A 10 7.57 -1.63 -2.61
C LEU A 10 7.59 -3.04 -3.18
N SER A 11 8.42 -3.91 -2.61
CA SER A 11 8.51 -5.29 -3.06
C SER A 11 7.19 -6.02 -2.88
N LEU A 12 6.54 -5.79 -1.74
CA LEU A 12 5.26 -6.43 -1.47
C LEU A 12 4.18 -5.97 -2.43
N VAL A 13 4.09 -4.67 -2.65
CA VAL A 13 3.08 -4.11 -3.54
C VAL A 13 3.31 -4.56 -4.97
N SER A 14 4.57 -4.74 -5.37
CA SER A 14 4.89 -5.17 -6.72
C SER A 14 4.41 -6.58 -7.02
N LEU A 15 4.07 -7.36 -6.00
CA LEU A 15 3.46 -8.67 -6.21
C LEU A 15 2.01 -8.55 -6.69
N TYR A 16 1.39 -7.41 -6.46
CA TYR A 16 -0.01 -7.18 -6.83
C TYR A 16 -0.15 -6.30 -8.06
N LEU A 17 0.80 -5.42 -8.30
CA LEU A 17 0.71 -4.44 -9.38
C LEU A 17 1.94 -4.59 -10.27
N ARG A 18 1.74 -4.42 -11.58
CA ARG A 18 2.82 -4.61 -12.54
C ARG A 18 3.46 -3.30 -12.98
N ASP A 19 2.67 -2.24 -13.03
CA ASP A 19 3.18 -0.94 -13.47
C ASP A 19 4.02 -0.32 -12.36
N PRO A 20 5.29 -0.01 -12.61
CA PRO A 20 6.13 0.59 -11.57
C PRO A 20 5.56 1.89 -11.01
N GLN A 21 4.89 2.68 -11.85
CA GLN A 21 4.28 3.92 -11.37
C GLN A 21 3.16 3.62 -10.39
N ASP A 22 2.36 2.61 -10.67
CA ASP A 22 1.28 2.21 -9.77
C ASP A 22 1.83 1.69 -8.46
N VAL A 23 2.93 0.93 -8.53
CA VAL A 23 3.57 0.41 -7.33
C VAL A 23 4.01 1.57 -6.45
N GLU A 24 4.63 2.57 -7.04
CA GLU A 24 5.06 3.74 -6.27
C GLU A 24 3.89 4.48 -5.65
N ASP A 25 2.85 4.71 -6.44
CA ASP A 25 1.69 5.46 -5.97
C ASP A 25 1.00 4.74 -4.81
N VAL A 26 0.82 3.44 -4.94
CA VAL A 26 0.16 2.65 -3.90
C VAL A 26 1.03 2.59 -2.65
N THR A 27 2.34 2.46 -2.84
CA THR A 27 3.26 2.44 -1.71
C THR A 27 3.17 3.74 -0.92
N GLN A 28 3.17 4.88 -1.61
CA GLN A 28 3.04 6.17 -0.94
C GLN A 28 1.72 6.29 -0.22
N GLU A 29 0.65 5.86 -0.87
CA GLU A 29 -0.67 5.92 -0.25
C GLU A 29 -0.72 5.05 1.00
N ALA A 30 -0.09 3.88 0.96
CA ALA A 30 -0.06 2.99 2.11
C ALA A 30 0.64 3.66 3.29
N PHE A 31 1.75 4.36 3.03
CA PHE A 31 2.45 5.06 4.09
C PHE A 31 1.63 6.21 4.66
N ILE A 32 0.92 6.93 3.79
CA ILE A 32 0.05 8.01 4.26
C ILE A 32 -1.04 7.45 5.17
N LYS A 33 -1.64 6.33 4.77
CA LYS A 33 -2.66 5.69 5.59
C LYS A 33 -2.09 5.21 6.91
N ALA A 34 -0.87 4.67 6.87
CA ALA A 34 -0.22 4.21 8.08
C ALA A 34 0.01 5.37 9.03
N PHE A 35 0.49 6.49 8.52
CA PHE A 35 0.69 7.67 9.35
C PHE A 35 -0.59 8.13 10.02
N ARG A 36 -1.66 8.16 9.24
CA ARG A 36 -2.95 8.62 9.77
C ARG A 36 -3.51 7.66 10.82
N SER A 37 -3.19 6.38 10.68
CA SER A 37 -3.70 5.37 11.58
C SER A 37 -2.76 5.09 12.75
N LEU A 38 -1.59 5.70 12.75
CA LEU A 38 -0.59 5.44 13.77
C LEU A 38 -1.13 5.63 15.19
N PRO A 39 -1.91 6.68 15.49
CA PRO A 39 -2.45 6.83 16.85
C PRO A 39 -3.35 5.68 17.26
N ARG A 40 -3.88 4.92 16.31
CA ARG A 40 -4.75 3.79 16.60
C ARG A 40 -3.98 2.48 16.74
N PHE A 41 -2.69 2.52 16.42
CA PHE A 41 -1.87 1.33 16.55
C PHE A 41 -1.70 1.00 18.03
N ARG A 42 -2.13 -0.17 18.43
CA ARG A 42 -2.15 -0.55 19.84
C ARG A 42 -0.94 -1.35 20.27
N GLY A 43 -0.10 -1.71 19.34
CA GLY A 43 1.04 -2.54 19.68
C GLY A 43 0.69 -4.00 19.87
N ASP A 44 -0.52 -4.40 19.49
CA ASP A 44 -0.95 -5.79 19.63
C ASP A 44 -0.20 -6.71 18.69
N SER A 45 0.37 -6.16 17.63
CA SER A 45 1.15 -6.93 16.68
C SER A 45 2.41 -6.14 16.35
N ALA A 46 3.35 -6.82 15.70
CA ALA A 46 4.57 -6.15 15.28
C ALA A 46 4.22 -5.02 14.31
N PHE A 47 4.94 -3.94 14.43
CA PHE A 47 4.69 -2.76 13.61
C PHE A 47 4.70 -3.09 12.12
N TYR A 48 5.70 -3.87 11.68
CA TYR A 48 5.79 -4.18 10.26
C TYR A 48 4.63 -5.04 9.78
N THR A 49 4.09 -5.91 10.63
CA THR A 49 2.93 -6.72 10.27
C THR A 49 1.71 -5.82 10.03
N TRP A 50 1.54 -4.84 10.91
CA TRP A 50 0.46 -3.88 10.80
C TRP A 50 0.61 -3.04 9.52
N LEU A 51 1.84 -2.59 9.26
CA LEU A 51 2.13 -1.80 8.08
C LEU A 51 1.90 -2.60 6.80
N TYR A 52 2.34 -3.86 6.80
CA TYR A 52 2.14 -4.73 5.63
C TYR A 52 0.66 -4.93 5.35
N ARG A 53 -0.13 -5.09 6.40
CA ARG A 53 -1.57 -5.26 6.25
C ARG A 53 -2.21 -4.05 5.57
N ILE A 54 -1.78 -2.87 5.97
CA ILE A 54 -2.26 -1.65 5.35
C ILE A 54 -1.87 -1.61 3.88
N ALA A 55 -0.63 -1.98 3.58
CA ALA A 55 -0.14 -1.96 2.20
C ALA A 55 -0.91 -2.94 1.33
N ILE A 56 -1.14 -4.15 1.83
CA ILE A 56 -1.88 -5.16 1.07
C ILE A 56 -3.30 -4.70 0.81
N ASN A 57 -3.96 -4.16 1.84
CA ASN A 57 -5.33 -3.68 1.69
C ASN A 57 -5.38 -2.52 0.70
N THR A 58 -4.41 -1.63 0.74
CA THR A 58 -4.36 -0.51 -0.18
C THR A 58 -4.21 -1.00 -1.61
N ALA A 59 -3.33 -1.97 -1.84
CA ALA A 59 -3.12 -2.53 -3.17
C ALA A 59 -4.38 -3.22 -3.68
N LYS A 60 -5.03 -3.99 -2.82
CA LYS A 60 -6.26 -4.68 -3.22
C LYS A 60 -7.37 -3.71 -3.55
N ASN A 61 -7.53 -2.69 -2.74
CA ASN A 61 -8.56 -1.67 -2.99
C ASN A 61 -8.28 -0.93 -4.28
N TRP A 62 -7.02 -0.66 -4.54
CA TRP A 62 -6.61 0.01 -5.77
C TRP A 62 -6.98 -0.84 -6.99
N LEU A 63 -6.72 -2.15 -6.92
CA LEU A 63 -7.04 -3.05 -8.02
C LEU A 63 -8.54 -3.12 -8.26
N VAL A 64 -9.34 -3.16 -7.19
CA VAL A 64 -10.78 -3.18 -7.33
C VAL A 64 -11.27 -1.89 -7.99
N ALA A 65 -10.75 -0.76 -7.55
CA ALA A 65 -11.14 0.53 -8.11
C ALA A 65 -10.76 0.61 -9.59
N LYS A 66 -9.59 0.08 -9.93
CA LYS A 66 -9.14 0.11 -11.30
C LYS A 66 -10.03 -0.73 -12.20
N LYS A 67 -10.47 -1.89 -11.72
CA LYS A 67 -11.37 -2.74 -12.48
C LYS A 67 -12.72 -2.11 -12.69
N ARG A 68 -13.18 -1.30 -11.75
CA ARG A 68 -14.48 -0.65 -11.85
C ARG A 68 -14.47 0.59 -12.72
N ARG A 69 -13.28 1.12 -12.98
CA ARG A 69 -13.18 2.26 -13.87
C ARG A 69 -13.56 1.86 -15.28
N PRO A 70 -14.37 2.69 -15.95
CA PRO A 70 -14.58 2.44 -17.37
C PRO A 70 -13.24 2.53 -18.07
N PRO A 71 -13.03 1.71 -19.09
CA PRO A 71 -11.77 1.78 -19.82
C PRO A 71 -11.57 3.20 -20.33
N ALA A 72 -10.34 3.66 -20.20
CA ALA A 72 -10.05 4.99 -20.68
C ALA A 72 -10.27 5.00 -22.17
N THR A 73 -11.13 5.87 -22.59
CA THR A 73 -11.36 6.03 -24.00
C THR A 73 -10.35 7.02 -24.50
N GLU A 74 -9.54 6.57 -25.32
CA GLU A 74 -8.60 7.48 -25.87
C GLU A 74 -9.01 7.92 -27.15
#